data_7526f0bd88781980e16f3e653f7ad289
#
_entry.id   7526f0bd88781980e16f3e653f7ad289
#
_cell.length_a   1.000
_cell.length_b   1.000
_cell.length_c   1.000
_cell.angle_alpha   90.00
_cell.angle_beta   90.00
_cell.angle_gamma   90.00
#
_symmetry.space_group_name_H-M   'P 1'
#
loop_
_entity.id
_entity.type
_entity.pdbx_description
1 polymer ?
#
loop_
_entity_poly.entity_id
_entity_poly.type
_entity_poly.pdbx_seq_one_letter_code
_entity_poly.pdbx_strand_id
1 'polypeptide(L)'
;MESMSFAELFEESLHENQARPGTIVSAHVVAINDDYVILDAGLKSESSVPVEQFKNAAGELEIAVGDDVPVVLESIESGDGETVLSREKAKRNEAWAKLEEAFKNEESVTGVIDGKVKGGFTVQLGGIRAFLPGSLVDVRPVRETTHLEGKELQFKVIKLDQKRNNVVVSRRAVIESENSTERENVLANLQEGQVIKGIVKNLTDYGAFVDLGGVDGLLHITDMAWKRVKHPSE
;
A
#
# COMPACT_ATOMS: atom_id res chain seq x y z
N MET A 1 -0.08 7.96 -44.30
CA MET A 1 1.06 7.37 -43.55
C MET A 1 2.27 8.20 -43.96
N GLU A 2 2.57 9.21 -43.11
CA GLU A 2 3.79 10.01 -43.28
C GLU A 2 4.98 9.15 -42.90
N SER A 3 5.91 8.94 -43.84
CA SER A 3 7.15 8.26 -43.58
C SER A 3 8.04 9.18 -42.75
N MET A 4 8.23 8.87 -41.49
CA MET A 4 9.22 9.54 -40.65
C MET A 4 10.58 9.52 -41.37
N SER A 5 11.23 10.67 -41.38
CA SER A 5 12.52 10.80 -42.04
C SER A 5 13.58 10.03 -41.24
N PHE A 6 14.64 9.54 -41.94
CA PHE A 6 15.75 8.86 -41.26
C PHE A 6 16.37 9.70 -40.13
N ALA A 7 16.38 11.02 -40.30
CA ALA A 7 16.87 11.95 -39.26
C ALA A 7 15.99 11.93 -37.99
N GLU A 8 14.66 11.90 -38.13
CA GLU A 8 13.72 11.80 -37.02
C GLU A 8 13.83 10.45 -36.30
N LEU A 9 13.92 9.35 -37.02
CA LEU A 9 14.15 8.01 -36.44
C LEU A 9 15.51 7.92 -35.74
N PHE A 10 16.53 8.59 -36.26
CA PHE A 10 17.86 8.62 -35.68
C PHE A 10 17.88 9.47 -34.38
N GLU A 11 17.22 10.65 -34.38
CA GLU A 11 17.06 11.46 -33.18
C GLU A 11 16.22 10.77 -32.11
N GLU A 12 15.16 10.06 -32.50
CA GLU A 12 14.33 9.26 -31.57
C GLU A 12 15.14 8.12 -30.96
N SER A 13 15.96 7.41 -31.76
CA SER A 13 16.87 6.38 -31.27
C SER A 13 17.97 6.92 -30.35
N LEU A 14 18.46 8.15 -30.59
CA LEU A 14 19.39 8.82 -29.69
C LEU A 14 18.73 9.26 -28.38
N HIS A 15 17.45 9.61 -28.40
CA HIS A 15 16.70 9.95 -27.18
C HIS A 15 16.34 8.71 -26.34
N GLU A 16 16.00 7.58 -26.99
CA GLU A 16 15.78 6.30 -26.31
C GLU A 16 17.05 5.76 -25.64
N ASN A 17 18.22 6.00 -26.21
CA ASN A 17 19.51 5.51 -25.71
C ASN A 17 20.19 6.42 -24.67
N GLN A 18 19.59 7.52 -24.23
CA GLN A 18 20.10 8.32 -23.11
C GLN A 18 19.73 7.71 -21.76
N ALA A 19 20.09 6.46 -21.53
CA ALA A 19 20.03 5.85 -20.23
C ALA A 19 20.94 6.62 -19.26
N ARG A 20 20.35 7.33 -18.32
CA ARG A 20 21.09 8.05 -17.26
C ARG A 20 21.17 7.17 -16.02
N PRO A 21 22.25 7.22 -15.25
CA PRO A 21 22.29 6.56 -13.96
C PRO A 21 21.08 6.94 -13.09
N GLY A 22 20.39 5.93 -12.52
CA GLY A 22 19.18 6.10 -11.72
C GLY A 22 17.88 5.92 -12.50
N THR A 23 17.89 5.78 -13.84
CA THR A 23 16.67 5.49 -14.62
C THR A 23 16.32 4.00 -14.61
N ILE A 24 15.01 3.72 -14.67
CA ILE A 24 14.52 2.34 -14.89
C ILE A 24 14.55 2.07 -16.38
N VAL A 25 15.20 0.99 -16.77
CA VAL A 25 15.27 0.49 -18.16
C VAL A 25 14.72 -0.93 -18.20
N SER A 26 14.07 -1.30 -19.31
CA SER A 26 13.69 -2.68 -19.55
C SER A 26 14.90 -3.43 -20.09
N ALA A 27 15.27 -4.52 -19.43
CA ALA A 27 16.36 -5.37 -19.87
C ALA A 27 15.85 -6.77 -20.21
N HIS A 28 16.34 -7.31 -21.33
CA HIS A 28 16.01 -8.64 -21.79
C HIS A 28 16.88 -9.70 -21.12
N VAL A 29 16.28 -10.80 -20.66
CA VAL A 29 17.01 -11.92 -20.05
C VAL A 29 17.62 -12.78 -21.13
N VAL A 30 18.93 -12.69 -21.28
CA VAL A 30 19.69 -13.45 -22.30
C VAL A 30 20.00 -14.87 -21.82
N ALA A 31 20.48 -15.00 -20.58
CA ALA A 31 20.82 -16.28 -19.98
C ALA A 31 20.68 -16.24 -18.46
N ILE A 32 20.40 -17.40 -17.88
CA ILE A 32 20.33 -17.59 -16.42
C ILE A 32 21.35 -18.66 -16.06
N ASN A 33 22.31 -18.30 -15.22
CA ASN A 33 23.29 -19.21 -14.61
C ASN A 33 22.94 -19.44 -13.14
N ASP A 34 23.68 -20.31 -12.47
CA ASP A 34 23.44 -20.62 -11.04
C ASP A 34 23.60 -19.42 -10.11
N ASP A 35 24.56 -18.52 -10.42
CA ASP A 35 24.90 -17.36 -9.58
C ASP A 35 24.42 -16.01 -10.17
N TYR A 36 24.33 -15.92 -11.51
CA TYR A 36 24.07 -14.66 -12.21
C TYR A 36 23.04 -14.80 -13.34
N VAL A 37 22.29 -13.76 -13.56
CA VAL A 37 21.42 -13.55 -14.71
C VAL A 37 22.09 -12.55 -15.66
N ILE A 38 22.23 -12.91 -16.93
CA ILE A 38 22.78 -12.05 -17.96
C ILE A 38 21.64 -11.28 -18.61
N LEU A 39 21.73 -9.96 -18.58
CA LEU A 39 20.73 -9.02 -19.05
C LEU A 39 21.30 -8.16 -20.18
N ASP A 40 20.50 -7.98 -21.22
CA ASP A 40 20.73 -6.99 -22.27
C ASP A 40 19.74 -5.84 -22.10
N ALA A 41 20.24 -4.66 -21.76
CA ALA A 41 19.46 -3.44 -21.62
C ALA A 41 19.52 -2.53 -22.86
N GLY A 42 19.93 -3.05 -24.02
CA GLY A 42 20.16 -2.27 -25.24
C GLY A 42 21.36 -1.33 -25.15
N LEU A 43 22.27 -1.57 -24.20
CA LEU A 43 23.50 -0.81 -24.00
C LEU A 43 24.69 -1.49 -24.71
N LYS A 44 25.86 -0.87 -24.63
CA LYS A 44 27.06 -1.39 -25.35
C LYS A 44 27.55 -2.76 -24.86
N SER A 45 27.18 -3.15 -23.64
CA SER A 45 27.57 -4.42 -23.03
C SER A 45 26.42 -5.07 -22.27
N GLU A 46 26.39 -6.39 -22.31
CA GLU A 46 25.55 -7.19 -21.43
C GLU A 46 25.99 -7.00 -19.98
N SER A 47 25.03 -7.10 -19.07
CA SER A 47 25.28 -6.91 -17.64
C SER A 47 24.93 -8.16 -16.86
N SER A 48 25.75 -8.50 -15.88
CA SER A 48 25.52 -9.61 -14.97
C SER A 48 24.89 -9.12 -13.66
N VAL A 49 23.75 -9.67 -13.29
CA VAL A 49 23.05 -9.35 -12.03
C VAL A 49 22.90 -10.62 -11.21
N PRO A 50 23.18 -10.59 -9.87
CA PRO A 50 23.04 -11.76 -9.03
C PRO A 50 21.63 -12.36 -9.08
N VAL A 51 21.54 -13.68 -9.24
CA VAL A 51 20.27 -14.43 -9.34
C VAL A 51 19.37 -14.22 -8.12
N GLU A 52 19.96 -13.92 -6.96
CA GLU A 52 19.23 -13.65 -5.72
C GLU A 52 18.24 -12.49 -5.82
N GLN A 53 18.52 -11.47 -6.66
CA GLN A 53 17.64 -10.32 -6.86
C GLN A 53 16.35 -10.67 -7.63
N PHE A 54 16.31 -11.85 -8.26
CA PHE A 54 15.18 -12.35 -9.06
C PHE A 54 14.41 -13.47 -8.37
N LYS A 55 14.80 -13.86 -7.14
CA LYS A 55 14.07 -14.83 -6.33
C LYS A 55 12.94 -14.16 -5.55
N ASN A 56 11.82 -14.90 -5.41
CA ASN A 56 10.72 -14.50 -4.52
C ASN A 56 11.04 -14.86 -3.06
N ALA A 57 10.13 -14.55 -2.14
CA ALA A 57 10.26 -14.88 -0.72
C ALA A 57 10.32 -16.40 -0.45
N ALA A 58 9.85 -17.24 -1.38
CA ALA A 58 9.93 -18.68 -1.33
C ALA A 58 11.25 -19.25 -1.88
N GLY A 59 12.13 -18.39 -2.45
CA GLY A 59 13.40 -18.79 -3.05
C GLY A 59 13.29 -19.28 -4.50
N GLU A 60 12.11 -19.14 -5.12
CA GLU A 60 11.87 -19.52 -6.51
C GLU A 60 12.21 -18.36 -7.47
N LEU A 61 12.70 -18.69 -8.66
CA LEU A 61 13.02 -17.72 -9.69
C LEU A 61 11.74 -17.18 -10.33
N GLU A 62 11.59 -15.86 -10.39
CA GLU A 62 10.42 -15.18 -10.97
C GLU A 62 10.57 -14.89 -12.46
N ILE A 63 11.69 -15.26 -13.08
CA ILE A 63 12.03 -14.92 -14.47
C ILE A 63 12.44 -16.14 -15.29
N ALA A 64 12.22 -16.08 -16.59
CA ALA A 64 12.67 -17.04 -17.58
C ALA A 64 13.58 -16.37 -18.63
N VAL A 65 14.35 -17.17 -19.35
CA VAL A 65 15.14 -16.68 -20.48
C VAL A 65 14.18 -16.19 -21.57
N GLY A 66 14.39 -14.97 -22.03
CA GLY A 66 13.53 -14.30 -23.00
C GLY A 66 12.56 -13.30 -22.41
N ASP A 67 12.48 -13.16 -21.07
CA ASP A 67 11.61 -12.18 -20.39
C ASP A 67 12.25 -10.79 -20.40
N ASP A 68 11.39 -9.77 -20.42
CA ASP A 68 11.79 -8.37 -20.23
C ASP A 68 11.57 -7.98 -18.77
N VAL A 69 12.63 -7.55 -18.11
CA VAL A 69 12.60 -7.18 -16.70
C VAL A 69 13.02 -5.74 -16.48
N PRO A 70 12.27 -4.95 -15.69
CA PRO A 70 12.69 -3.61 -15.36
C PRO A 70 13.85 -3.65 -14.34
N VAL A 71 14.91 -2.93 -14.66
CA VAL A 71 16.12 -2.78 -13.84
C VAL A 71 16.52 -1.32 -13.76
N VAL A 72 17.22 -0.94 -12.70
CA VAL A 72 17.78 0.41 -12.57
C VAL A 72 19.23 0.38 -13.03
N LEU A 73 19.57 1.31 -13.91
CA LEU A 73 20.94 1.56 -14.31
C LEU A 73 21.68 2.31 -13.19
N GLU A 74 22.66 1.67 -12.55
CA GLU A 74 23.42 2.28 -11.47
C GLU A 74 24.62 3.08 -11.99
N SER A 75 25.33 2.52 -12.93
CA SER A 75 26.53 3.14 -13.53
C SER A 75 26.71 2.69 -14.96
N ILE A 76 27.12 3.64 -15.81
CA ILE A 76 27.46 3.41 -17.22
C ILE A 76 28.98 3.38 -17.32
N GLU A 77 29.76 2.55 -17.03
CA GLU A 77 31.23 2.51 -16.98
C GLU A 77 31.76 2.62 -15.55
N SER A 78 31.73 1.55 -14.84
CA SER A 78 32.70 1.28 -13.80
C SER A 78 34.06 1.07 -14.46
N GLY A 79 35.20 1.42 -13.86
CA GLY A 79 36.53 1.48 -14.48
C GLY A 79 36.99 0.33 -15.40
N ASP A 80 36.22 -0.76 -15.52
CA ASP A 80 36.41 -1.90 -16.43
C ASP A 80 35.42 -1.89 -17.62
N GLY A 81 34.61 -0.82 -17.79
CA GLY A 81 33.66 -0.70 -18.91
C GLY A 81 32.37 -1.52 -18.74
N GLU A 82 32.11 -2.05 -17.55
CA GLU A 82 30.91 -2.82 -17.27
C GLU A 82 29.75 -1.92 -16.82
N THR A 83 28.57 -2.19 -17.35
CA THR A 83 27.31 -1.57 -16.93
C THR A 83 26.76 -2.28 -15.71
N VAL A 84 26.51 -1.54 -14.63
CA VAL A 84 25.93 -2.09 -13.39
C VAL A 84 24.42 -1.88 -13.39
N LEU A 85 23.67 -2.97 -13.38
CA LEU A 85 22.21 -3.00 -13.28
C LEU A 85 21.79 -3.54 -11.92
N SER A 86 20.66 -3.04 -11.39
CA SER A 86 20.08 -3.51 -10.13
C SER A 86 18.58 -3.71 -10.25
N ARG A 87 18.13 -4.95 -10.04
CA ARG A 87 16.70 -5.30 -9.98
C ARG A 87 16.09 -4.90 -8.65
N GLU A 88 16.85 -5.00 -7.55
CA GLU A 88 16.37 -4.63 -6.22
C GLU A 88 15.98 -3.15 -6.16
N LYS A 89 16.81 -2.26 -6.73
CA LYS A 89 16.49 -0.84 -6.81
C LYS A 89 15.28 -0.57 -7.70
N ALA A 90 15.10 -1.33 -8.79
CA ALA A 90 13.93 -1.23 -9.64
C ALA A 90 12.66 -1.63 -8.88
N LYS A 91 12.64 -2.80 -8.23
CA LYS A 91 11.52 -3.25 -7.37
C LYS A 91 11.18 -2.21 -6.30
N ARG A 92 12.21 -1.60 -5.69
CA ARG A 92 12.01 -0.53 -4.70
C ARG A 92 11.39 0.72 -5.32
N ASN A 93 11.88 1.19 -6.45
CA ASN A 93 11.33 2.37 -7.14
C ASN A 93 9.90 2.13 -7.61
N GLU A 94 9.58 0.96 -8.14
CA GLU A 94 8.22 0.55 -8.51
C GLU A 94 7.28 0.57 -7.30
N ALA A 95 7.73 0.01 -6.17
CA ALA A 95 6.96 0.02 -4.93
C ALA A 95 6.72 1.46 -4.41
N TRP A 96 7.74 2.35 -4.53
CA TRP A 96 7.57 3.77 -4.20
C TRP A 96 6.58 4.47 -5.11
N ALA A 97 6.62 4.22 -6.43
CA ALA A 97 5.67 4.79 -7.38
C ALA A 97 4.24 4.36 -7.08
N LYS A 98 4.01 3.08 -6.78
CA LYS A 98 2.70 2.56 -6.36
C LYS A 98 2.20 3.20 -5.06
N LEU A 99 3.10 3.39 -4.07
CA LEU A 99 2.73 4.07 -2.81
C LEU A 99 2.42 5.55 -3.02
N GLU A 100 3.12 6.22 -3.93
CA GLU A 100 2.85 7.62 -4.27
C GLU A 100 1.51 7.78 -4.99
N GLU A 101 1.18 6.87 -5.91
CA GLU A 101 -0.11 6.82 -6.58
C GLU A 101 -1.25 6.54 -5.59
N ALA A 102 -1.09 5.55 -4.74
CA ALA A 102 -2.06 5.24 -3.69
C ALA A 102 -2.23 6.41 -2.69
N PHE A 103 -1.16 7.14 -2.40
CA PHE A 103 -1.24 8.34 -1.56
C PHE A 103 -2.01 9.48 -2.24
N LYS A 104 -1.80 9.71 -3.56
CA LYS A 104 -2.52 10.74 -4.33
C LYS A 104 -4.00 10.41 -4.51
N ASN A 105 -4.32 9.13 -4.75
CA ASN A 105 -5.68 8.65 -4.95
C ASN A 105 -6.41 8.37 -3.64
N GLU A 106 -5.73 8.50 -2.50
CA GLU A 106 -6.24 8.12 -1.17
C GLU A 106 -6.65 6.64 -1.05
N GLU A 107 -6.05 5.77 -1.85
CA GLU A 107 -6.33 4.34 -1.87
C GLU A 107 -5.69 3.61 -0.69
N SER A 108 -6.28 2.46 -0.32
CA SER A 108 -5.72 1.57 0.67
C SER A 108 -4.66 0.65 0.05
N VAL A 109 -3.58 0.43 0.78
CA VAL A 109 -2.47 -0.46 0.40
C VAL A 109 -2.43 -1.64 1.34
N THR A 110 -2.26 -2.84 0.79
CA THR A 110 -2.11 -4.05 1.59
C THR A 110 -0.69 -4.18 2.12
N GLY A 111 -0.56 -4.53 3.39
CA GLY A 111 0.72 -4.75 4.03
C GLY A 111 0.66 -5.73 5.19
N VAL A 112 1.82 -6.20 5.62
CA VAL A 112 1.97 -7.14 6.73
C VAL A 112 2.68 -6.46 7.89
N ILE A 113 2.18 -6.63 9.11
CA ILE A 113 2.84 -6.14 10.31
C ILE A 113 4.00 -7.08 10.63
N ASP A 114 5.23 -6.57 10.52
CA ASP A 114 6.48 -7.31 10.71
C ASP A 114 6.85 -7.41 12.20
N GLY A 115 6.68 -6.33 12.96
CA GLY A 115 7.02 -6.33 14.37
C GLY A 115 6.71 -5.05 15.11
N LYS A 116 6.87 -5.12 16.44
CA LYS A 116 6.64 -4.00 17.35
C LYS A 116 7.90 -3.17 17.53
N VAL A 117 7.77 -1.85 17.43
CA VAL A 117 8.83 -0.87 17.68
C VAL A 117 8.41 0.15 18.74
N LYS A 118 9.35 0.98 19.21
CA LYS A 118 9.04 2.02 20.19
C LYS A 118 8.03 3.04 19.61
N GLY A 119 6.81 3.03 20.14
CA GLY A 119 5.74 3.95 19.72
C GLY A 119 4.82 3.46 18.61
N GLY A 120 5.00 2.24 18.10
CA GLY A 120 4.16 1.69 17.03
C GLY A 120 4.62 0.34 16.51
N PHE A 121 4.39 0.11 15.24
CA PHE A 121 4.69 -1.13 14.53
C PHE A 121 5.40 -0.83 13.21
N THR A 122 6.18 -1.79 12.75
CA THR A 122 6.72 -1.80 11.41
C THR A 122 5.80 -2.62 10.51
N VAL A 123 5.41 -2.04 9.38
CA VAL A 123 4.58 -2.68 8.35
C VAL A 123 5.39 -2.81 7.07
N GLN A 124 5.34 -3.97 6.44
CA GLN A 124 5.97 -4.22 5.15
C GLN A 124 4.96 -4.02 4.03
N LEU A 125 5.24 -3.08 3.13
CA LEU A 125 4.41 -2.72 1.99
C LEU A 125 5.19 -3.00 0.70
N GLY A 126 5.03 -4.21 0.13
CA GLY A 126 5.67 -4.55 -1.15
C GLY A 126 7.20 -4.36 -1.19
N GLY A 127 7.91 -4.64 -0.07
CA GLY A 127 9.36 -4.47 0.04
C GLY A 127 9.81 -3.14 0.66
N ILE A 128 8.90 -2.22 0.98
CA ILE A 128 9.19 -0.97 1.69
C ILE A 128 8.70 -1.09 3.13
N ARG A 129 9.55 -0.65 4.07
CA ARG A 129 9.17 -0.59 5.48
C ARG A 129 8.45 0.72 5.78
N ALA A 130 7.23 0.60 6.33
CA ALA A 130 6.42 1.71 6.79
C ALA A 130 6.28 1.70 8.31
N PHE A 131 6.09 2.86 8.91
CA PHE A 131 5.81 3.01 10.33
C PHE A 131 4.31 3.19 10.57
N LEU A 132 3.77 2.39 11.46
CA LEU A 132 2.38 2.47 11.94
C LEU A 132 2.39 2.94 13.39
N PRO A 133 2.07 4.19 13.69
CA PRO A 133 1.95 4.68 15.06
C PRO A 133 0.89 3.90 15.84
N GLY A 134 1.14 3.62 17.12
CA GLY A 134 0.20 2.87 17.96
C GLY A 134 -1.19 3.50 18.08
N SER A 135 -1.29 4.83 17.94
CA SER A 135 -2.55 5.59 17.94
C SER A 135 -3.35 5.43 16.63
N LEU A 136 -2.71 4.95 15.56
CA LEU A 136 -3.30 4.81 14.22
C LEU A 136 -3.56 3.35 13.83
N VAL A 137 -3.36 2.42 14.75
CA VAL A 137 -3.61 0.98 14.54
C VAL A 137 -5.10 0.68 14.48
N ASP A 138 -5.88 1.27 15.39
CA ASP A 138 -7.31 1.05 15.49
C ASP A 138 -8.04 2.29 16.01
N VAL A 139 -9.37 2.33 15.86
CA VAL A 139 -10.25 3.37 16.41
C VAL A 139 -10.24 3.34 17.94
N ARG A 140 -10.14 2.15 18.54
CA ARG A 140 -10.01 1.97 19.98
C ARG A 140 -8.55 1.70 20.36
N PRO A 141 -8.05 2.21 21.48
CA PRO A 141 -6.68 1.93 21.92
C PRO A 141 -6.52 0.43 22.21
N VAL A 142 -5.80 -0.25 21.33
CA VAL A 142 -5.53 -1.70 21.46
C VAL A 142 -4.32 -1.90 22.36
N ARG A 143 -4.49 -2.64 23.45
CA ARG A 143 -3.39 -3.00 24.37
C ARG A 143 -2.57 -4.18 23.85
N GLU A 144 -3.21 -5.11 23.15
CA GLU A 144 -2.59 -6.32 22.59
C GLU A 144 -2.80 -6.36 21.07
N THR A 145 -1.71 -6.30 20.34
CA THR A 145 -1.68 -6.29 18.87
C THR A 145 -1.06 -7.55 18.28
N THR A 146 -0.68 -8.50 19.15
CA THR A 146 -0.06 -9.76 18.76
C THR A 146 -0.91 -10.56 17.76
N HIS A 147 -2.24 -10.41 17.82
CA HIS A 147 -3.17 -11.06 16.88
C HIS A 147 -3.17 -10.44 15.48
N LEU A 148 -2.54 -9.27 15.30
CA LEU A 148 -2.44 -8.55 14.03
C LEU A 148 -1.07 -8.77 13.35
N GLU A 149 -0.07 -9.28 14.08
CA GLU A 149 1.25 -9.58 13.54
C GLU A 149 1.17 -10.75 12.55
N GLY A 150 1.84 -10.63 11.41
CA GLY A 150 1.85 -11.63 10.35
C GLY A 150 0.57 -11.70 9.49
N LYS A 151 -0.43 -10.85 9.73
CA LYS A 151 -1.64 -10.78 8.90
C LYS A 151 -1.51 -9.71 7.83
N GLU A 152 -2.05 -10.01 6.66
CA GLU A 152 -2.26 -9.03 5.62
C GLU A 152 -3.42 -8.11 5.99
N LEU A 153 -3.15 -6.83 6.10
CA LEU A 153 -4.12 -5.82 6.47
C LEU A 153 -4.05 -4.64 5.49
N GLN A 154 -5.13 -3.90 5.40
CA GLN A 154 -5.20 -2.69 4.60
C GLN A 154 -4.80 -1.47 5.42
N PHE A 155 -4.02 -0.60 4.82
CA PHE A 155 -3.52 0.63 5.41
C PHE A 155 -3.71 1.80 4.45
N LYS A 156 -4.01 2.97 4.97
CA LYS A 156 -3.99 4.23 4.21
C LYS A 156 -2.66 4.95 4.48
N VAL A 157 -2.01 5.41 3.43
CA VAL A 157 -0.75 6.17 3.55
C VAL A 157 -1.09 7.58 4.01
N ILE A 158 -0.50 8.04 5.14
CA ILE A 158 -0.70 9.39 5.68
C ILE A 158 0.46 10.30 5.27
N LYS A 159 1.68 9.77 5.31
CA LYS A 159 2.88 10.53 4.99
C LYS A 159 3.87 9.68 4.19
N LEU A 160 4.41 10.29 3.16
CA LEU A 160 5.38 9.68 2.28
C LEU A 160 6.58 10.62 2.13
N ASP A 161 7.78 10.16 2.51
CA ASP A 161 9.04 10.89 2.37
C ASP A 161 10.09 9.96 1.74
N GLN A 162 10.18 10.03 0.41
CA GLN A 162 11.09 9.19 -0.37
C GLN A 162 12.57 9.46 -0.04
N LYS A 163 12.93 10.73 0.24
CA LYS A 163 14.33 11.10 0.54
C LYS A 163 14.86 10.47 1.82
N ARG A 164 13.98 10.28 2.81
CA ARG A 164 14.30 9.70 4.12
C ARG A 164 13.86 8.24 4.24
N ASN A 165 13.33 7.64 3.17
CA ASN A 165 12.71 6.30 3.20
C ASN A 165 11.72 6.14 4.35
N ASN A 166 10.93 7.18 4.62
CA ASN A 166 9.98 7.21 5.73
C ASN A 166 8.53 7.24 5.20
N VAL A 167 7.82 6.16 5.44
CA VAL A 167 6.40 6.02 5.11
C VAL A 167 5.64 5.86 6.41
N VAL A 168 4.60 6.66 6.62
CA VAL A 168 3.69 6.55 7.77
C VAL A 168 2.32 6.12 7.27
N VAL A 169 1.80 5.06 7.86
CA VAL A 169 0.51 4.46 7.50
C VAL A 169 -0.46 4.43 8.67
N SER A 170 -1.74 4.34 8.35
CA SER A 170 -2.83 4.22 9.31
C SER A 170 -3.82 3.15 8.88
N ARG A 171 -4.12 2.25 9.78
CA ARG A 171 -5.24 1.31 9.64
C ARG A 171 -6.54 1.98 10.10
N ARG A 172 -6.46 2.80 11.13
CA ARG A 172 -7.61 3.55 11.65
C ARG A 172 -8.32 4.33 10.54
N ALA A 173 -7.58 5.00 9.63
CA ALA A 173 -8.17 5.76 8.53
C ALA A 173 -8.96 4.87 7.55
N VAL A 174 -8.55 3.62 7.34
CA VAL A 174 -9.29 2.65 6.52
C VAL A 174 -10.60 2.28 7.21
N ILE A 175 -10.54 1.88 8.48
CA ILE A 175 -11.71 1.52 9.28
C ILE A 175 -12.70 2.70 9.38
N GLU A 176 -12.21 3.93 9.57
CA GLU A 176 -13.05 5.13 9.61
C GLU A 176 -13.70 5.42 8.27
N SER A 177 -13.02 5.20 7.13
CA SER A 177 -13.60 5.36 5.81
C SER A 177 -14.66 4.30 5.51
N GLU A 178 -14.43 3.05 5.87
CA GLU A 178 -15.41 1.95 5.74
C GLU A 178 -16.65 2.23 6.60
N ASN A 179 -16.46 2.59 7.87
CA ASN A 179 -17.54 2.95 8.77
C ASN A 179 -18.32 4.19 8.30
N SER A 180 -17.64 5.17 7.67
CA SER A 180 -18.30 6.36 7.11
C SER A 180 -19.23 6.00 5.96
N THR A 181 -18.78 5.11 5.07
CA THR A 181 -19.57 4.63 3.93
C THR A 181 -20.79 3.82 4.40
N GLU A 182 -20.60 2.94 5.38
CA GLU A 182 -21.70 2.20 6.00
C GLU A 182 -22.69 3.15 6.69
N ARG A 183 -22.18 4.15 7.41
CA ARG A 183 -22.97 5.18 8.08
C ARG A 183 -23.82 5.98 7.09
N GLU A 184 -23.24 6.42 5.98
CA GLU A 184 -23.97 7.12 4.92
C GLU A 184 -25.04 6.27 4.29
N ASN A 185 -24.77 4.99 4.02
CA ASN A 185 -25.74 4.05 3.49
C ASN A 185 -26.91 3.81 4.46
N VAL A 186 -26.61 3.68 5.76
CA VAL A 186 -27.65 3.55 6.79
C VAL A 186 -28.50 4.83 6.86
N LEU A 187 -27.87 6.01 6.89
CA LEU A 187 -28.58 7.31 6.93
C LEU A 187 -29.45 7.53 5.68
N ALA A 188 -28.98 7.13 4.49
CA ALA A 188 -29.76 7.27 3.25
C ALA A 188 -30.99 6.34 3.22
N ASN A 189 -30.93 5.20 3.90
CA ASN A 189 -32.03 4.24 3.99
C ASN A 189 -32.99 4.48 5.17
N LEU A 190 -32.62 5.38 6.11
CA LEU A 190 -33.43 5.74 7.27
C LEU A 190 -34.55 6.69 6.85
N GLN A 191 -35.81 6.28 7.07
CA GLN A 191 -36.98 7.12 6.85
C GLN A 191 -37.76 7.29 8.16
N GLU A 192 -38.34 8.48 8.37
CA GLU A 192 -39.20 8.73 9.50
C GLU A 192 -40.41 7.77 9.53
N GLY A 193 -40.68 7.18 10.67
CA GLY A 193 -41.74 6.18 10.84
C GLY A 193 -41.36 4.74 10.55
N GLN A 194 -40.12 4.47 10.17
CA GLN A 194 -39.63 3.11 9.91
C GLN A 194 -39.28 2.39 11.22
N VAL A 195 -39.68 1.12 11.34
CA VAL A 195 -39.31 0.25 12.47
C VAL A 195 -37.99 -0.43 12.16
N ILE A 196 -36.96 -0.14 12.99
CA ILE A 196 -35.62 -0.67 12.82
C ILE A 196 -35.20 -1.45 14.06
N LYS A 197 -34.46 -2.53 13.87
CA LYS A 197 -33.86 -3.29 14.97
C LYS A 197 -32.48 -2.71 15.28
N GLY A 198 -32.26 -2.33 16.53
CA GLY A 198 -30.98 -1.83 17.01
C GLY A 198 -30.51 -2.59 18.24
N ILE A 199 -29.21 -2.48 18.54
CA ILE A 199 -28.56 -3.08 19.72
C ILE A 199 -28.27 -1.97 20.71
N VAL A 200 -28.74 -2.12 21.97
CA VAL A 200 -28.45 -1.15 23.01
C VAL A 200 -26.98 -1.23 23.41
N LYS A 201 -26.23 -0.14 23.17
CA LYS A 201 -24.80 -0.02 23.53
C LYS A 201 -24.58 0.47 24.93
N ASN A 202 -25.33 1.50 25.34
CA ASN A 202 -25.13 2.16 26.62
C ASN A 202 -26.44 2.75 27.14
N LEU A 203 -26.60 2.78 28.45
CA LEU A 203 -27.72 3.38 29.14
C LEU A 203 -27.24 4.61 29.92
N THR A 204 -27.97 5.72 29.79
CA THR A 204 -27.73 6.98 30.53
C THR A 204 -29.03 7.38 31.23
N ASP A 205 -28.98 8.31 32.19
CA ASP A 205 -30.13 8.74 32.95
C ASP A 205 -31.26 9.35 32.09
N TYR A 206 -30.91 9.86 30.88
CA TYR A 206 -31.84 10.53 29.98
C TYR A 206 -32.25 9.68 28.77
N GLY A 207 -31.66 8.51 28.58
CA GLY A 207 -32.00 7.66 27.44
C GLY A 207 -31.05 6.49 27.23
N ALA A 208 -31.33 5.71 26.17
CA ALA A 208 -30.51 4.59 25.74
C ALA A 208 -29.85 4.91 24.39
N PHE A 209 -28.56 4.64 24.29
CA PHE A 209 -27.83 4.68 23.02
C PHE A 209 -27.98 3.34 22.31
N VAL A 210 -28.55 3.37 21.12
CA VAL A 210 -28.87 2.19 20.31
C VAL A 210 -28.05 2.24 19.02
N ASP A 211 -27.29 1.19 18.76
CA ASP A 211 -26.58 1.00 17.49
C ASP A 211 -27.54 0.50 16.40
N LEU A 212 -27.63 1.26 15.33
CA LEU A 212 -28.48 0.96 14.17
C LEU A 212 -27.68 0.34 13.00
N GLY A 213 -26.47 -0.18 13.28
CA GLY A 213 -25.58 -0.73 12.26
C GLY A 213 -24.64 0.34 11.67
N GLY A 214 -23.88 1.03 12.54
CA GLY A 214 -22.91 2.08 12.17
C GLY A 214 -23.32 3.50 12.53
N VAL A 215 -24.56 3.73 12.95
CA VAL A 215 -25.07 4.99 13.47
C VAL A 215 -25.63 4.78 14.85
N ASP A 216 -25.20 5.59 15.81
CA ASP A 216 -25.74 5.56 17.18
C ASP A 216 -26.96 6.48 17.24
N GLY A 217 -28.13 5.89 17.51
CA GLY A 217 -29.37 6.61 17.81
C GLY A 217 -29.56 6.80 19.32
N LEU A 218 -30.14 7.91 19.73
CA LEU A 218 -30.55 8.14 21.12
C LEU A 218 -32.05 7.90 21.24
N LEU A 219 -32.45 6.89 22.02
CA LEU A 219 -33.82 6.69 22.43
C LEU A 219 -34.03 7.40 23.77
N HIS A 220 -34.74 8.53 23.70
CA HIS A 220 -35.01 9.33 24.90
C HIS A 220 -35.99 8.61 25.83
N ILE A 221 -35.86 8.86 27.14
CA ILE A 221 -36.67 8.21 28.18
C ILE A 221 -38.18 8.46 28.02
N THR A 222 -38.56 9.60 27.43
CA THR A 222 -39.97 9.94 27.16
C THR A 222 -40.60 9.08 26.06
N ASP A 223 -39.77 8.55 25.14
CA ASP A 223 -40.24 7.84 23.96
C ASP A 223 -40.09 6.32 24.06
N MET A 224 -39.60 5.84 25.23
CA MET A 224 -39.40 4.41 25.49
C MET A 224 -40.70 3.65 25.73
N ALA A 225 -41.64 4.25 26.44
CA ALA A 225 -42.88 3.61 26.83
C ALA A 225 -44.05 4.61 27.05
N TRP A 226 -45.27 4.12 26.91
CA TRP A 226 -46.49 4.88 27.21
C TRP A 226 -46.61 5.27 28.71
N LYS A 227 -45.89 4.56 29.61
CA LYS A 227 -45.80 4.87 31.02
C LYS A 227 -44.53 5.66 31.27
N ARG A 228 -44.57 6.61 32.20
CA ARG A 228 -43.39 7.38 32.60
C ARG A 228 -42.37 6.45 33.27
N VAL A 229 -41.29 6.20 32.58
CA VAL A 229 -40.11 5.45 33.04
C VAL A 229 -39.15 6.43 33.73
N LYS A 230 -38.60 6.03 34.87
CA LYS A 230 -37.66 6.89 35.64
C LYS A 230 -36.20 6.67 35.18
N HIS A 231 -35.89 5.46 34.73
CA HIS A 231 -34.55 5.10 34.26
C HIS A 231 -34.67 4.06 33.13
N PRO A 232 -33.82 4.16 32.09
CA PRO A 232 -33.86 3.24 30.93
C PRO A 232 -33.66 1.75 31.24
N SER A 233 -33.20 1.41 32.44
CA SER A 233 -33.02 0.02 32.89
C SER A 233 -34.28 -0.64 33.42
N GLU A 234 -35.39 0.10 33.65
CA GLU A 234 -36.69 -0.45 34.07
C GLU A 234 -37.40 -1.16 32.90
#